data_fe9ff1a11af06baed7ab133bfe7be88f
#
_entry.id   fe9ff1a11af06baed7ab133bfe7be88f
#
_cell.length_a   1.000
_cell.length_b   1.000
_cell.length_c   1.000
_cell.angle_alpha   90.00
_cell.angle_beta   90.00
_cell.angle_gamma   90.00
#
_symmetry.space_group_name_H-M   'P 1'
#
loop_
_entity.id
_entity.type
_entity.pdbx_description
1 polymer ?
#
loop_
_entity_poly.entity_id
_entity_poly.type
_entity_poly.pdbx_seq_one_letter_code
_entity_poly.pdbx_strand_id
1 'polypeptide(L)'
;MPAAVDLTLWLLIGLPGSGKSTWAKAFRATNAPIALISTDQIRGELFGNEATQGPWLQVWATVVERLQQTAQQTQAGQLRGAIYDATNAQRRGRRQVMRQAQAAGFTRLLAVWFDVPLAACLTRNQQRSRQVPPAVIQTMARQLDGAPPHCDEGFDAVYQLRL
;
A
#
# COMPACT_ATOMS: atom_id res chain seq x y z
N MET A 1 -29.94 -12.37 10.12
CA MET A 1 -28.71 -12.49 9.34
C MET A 1 -27.72 -11.46 9.87
N PRO A 2 -26.55 -11.85 10.31
CA PRO A 2 -25.52 -10.83 10.58
C PRO A 2 -25.23 -10.10 9.27
N ALA A 3 -25.15 -8.77 9.32
CA ALA A 3 -24.71 -7.97 8.19
C ALA A 3 -23.34 -8.48 7.73
N ALA A 4 -23.15 -8.62 6.41
CA ALA A 4 -21.85 -8.98 5.87
C ALA A 4 -20.82 -7.95 6.37
N VAL A 5 -19.76 -8.44 7.01
CA VAL A 5 -18.69 -7.57 7.49
C VAL A 5 -17.94 -7.02 6.27
N ASP A 6 -17.98 -5.70 6.07
CA ASP A 6 -17.20 -5.07 5.03
C ASP A 6 -15.70 -5.21 5.33
N LEU A 7 -15.03 -6.06 4.57
CA LEU A 7 -13.58 -6.16 4.60
C LEU A 7 -12.98 -5.10 3.68
N THR A 8 -12.41 -4.06 4.29
CA THR A 8 -11.83 -2.94 3.55
C THR A 8 -10.31 -3.05 3.44
N LEU A 9 -9.78 -2.91 2.23
CA LEU A 9 -8.37 -2.69 1.95
C LEU A 9 -8.16 -1.23 1.51
N TRP A 10 -7.33 -0.50 2.25
CA TRP A 10 -6.79 0.81 1.82
C TRP A 10 -5.45 0.58 1.13
N LEU A 11 -5.40 0.75 -0.18
CA LEU A 11 -4.21 0.61 -0.99
C LEU A 11 -3.58 1.99 -1.15
N LEU A 12 -2.40 2.18 -0.55
CA LEU A 12 -1.68 3.45 -0.64
C LEU A 12 -0.89 3.50 -1.96
N ILE A 13 -0.93 4.64 -2.62
CA ILE A 13 -0.27 4.87 -3.91
C ILE A 13 0.47 6.20 -3.83
N GLY A 14 1.76 6.20 -4.16
CA GLY A 14 2.55 7.42 -4.17
C GLY A 14 4.05 7.14 -4.15
N LEU A 15 4.82 8.16 -4.53
CA LEU A 15 6.27 8.10 -4.56
C LEU A 15 6.90 7.91 -3.18
N PRO A 16 8.13 7.39 -3.08
CA PRO A 16 8.93 7.51 -1.87
C PRO A 16 9.02 8.98 -1.44
N GLY A 17 8.81 9.27 -0.16
CA GLY A 17 8.77 10.65 0.34
C GLY A 17 7.42 11.37 0.19
N SER A 18 6.38 10.72 -0.31
CA SER A 18 5.04 11.33 -0.45
C SER A 18 4.22 11.38 0.84
N GLY A 19 4.65 10.72 1.92
CA GLY A 19 3.97 10.75 3.21
C GLY A 19 3.05 9.56 3.50
N LYS A 20 3.07 8.51 2.68
CA LYS A 20 2.23 7.30 2.84
C LYS A 20 2.33 6.68 4.23
N SER A 21 3.55 6.37 4.68
CA SER A 21 3.75 5.69 5.97
C SER A 21 3.37 6.56 7.16
N THR A 22 3.57 7.87 7.07
CA THR A 22 3.13 8.85 8.08
C THR A 22 1.61 8.87 8.18
N TRP A 23 0.93 8.91 7.03
CA TRP A 23 -0.53 8.85 6.97
C TRP A 23 -1.06 7.53 7.53
N ALA A 24 -0.47 6.40 7.15
CA ALA A 24 -0.86 5.07 7.64
C ALA A 24 -0.78 4.98 9.17
N LYS A 25 0.29 5.51 9.76
CA LYS A 25 0.47 5.56 11.21
C LYS A 25 -0.61 6.40 11.89
N ALA A 26 -0.89 7.60 11.38
CA ALA A 26 -1.92 8.48 11.91
C ALA A 26 -3.33 7.89 11.76
N PHE A 27 -3.63 7.33 10.59
CA PHE A 27 -4.91 6.71 10.31
C PHE A 27 -5.20 5.53 11.24
N ARG A 28 -4.20 4.66 11.47
CA ARG A 28 -4.33 3.53 12.39
C ARG A 28 -4.51 3.97 13.85
N ALA A 29 -3.88 5.07 14.25
CA ALA A 29 -4.02 5.59 15.61
C ALA A 29 -5.45 6.02 15.93
N THR A 30 -6.20 6.50 14.94
CA THR A 30 -7.58 6.99 15.09
C THR A 30 -8.65 5.98 14.65
N ASN A 31 -8.29 4.97 13.89
CA ASN A 31 -9.22 3.98 13.31
C ASN A 31 -8.86 2.53 13.67
N ALA A 32 -8.14 2.33 14.76
CA ALA A 32 -7.76 0.97 15.22
C ALA A 32 -8.99 0.10 15.49
N PRO A 33 -8.88 -1.22 15.34
CA PRO A 33 -7.71 -1.98 14.92
C PRO A 33 -7.70 -2.20 13.38
N ILE A 34 -6.62 -1.76 12.72
CA ILE A 34 -6.38 -1.97 11.29
C ILE A 34 -4.98 -2.56 11.11
N ALA A 35 -4.87 -3.62 10.31
CA ALA A 35 -3.58 -4.22 9.99
C ALA A 35 -2.77 -3.33 9.06
N LEU A 36 -1.44 -3.38 9.17
CA LEU A 36 -0.52 -2.77 8.23
C LEU A 36 0.27 -3.85 7.50
N ILE A 37 0.14 -3.90 6.19
CA ILE A 37 0.92 -4.76 5.31
C ILE A 37 1.87 -3.85 4.52
N SER A 38 3.11 -3.76 4.98
CA SER A 38 4.16 -2.91 4.38
C SER A 38 5.21 -3.77 3.71
N THR A 39 5.47 -3.54 2.43
CA THR A 39 6.52 -4.26 1.69
C THR A 39 7.90 -3.97 2.25
N ASP A 40 8.14 -2.77 2.76
CA ASP A 40 9.40 -2.41 3.39
C ASP A 40 9.61 -3.15 4.71
N GLN A 41 8.60 -3.22 5.57
CA GLN A 41 8.65 -4.02 6.81
C GLN A 41 8.86 -5.50 6.51
N ILE A 42 8.17 -6.04 5.51
CA ILE A 42 8.33 -7.44 5.08
C ILE A 42 9.77 -7.69 4.63
N ARG A 43 10.38 -6.79 3.86
CA ARG A 43 11.80 -6.91 3.49
C ARG A 43 12.71 -6.90 4.71
N GLY A 44 12.45 -6.03 5.68
CA GLY A 44 13.18 -6.00 6.94
C GLY A 44 13.11 -7.31 7.70
N GLU A 45 11.93 -7.92 7.77
CA GLU A 45 11.72 -9.20 8.45
C GLU A 45 12.37 -10.38 7.71
N LEU A 46 12.25 -10.43 6.37
CA LEU A 46 12.78 -11.53 5.56
C LEU A 46 14.29 -11.46 5.39
N PHE A 47 14.87 -10.27 5.23
CA PHE A 47 16.25 -10.07 4.81
C PHE A 47 17.10 -9.30 5.84
N GLY A 48 16.53 -8.94 6.98
CA GLY A 48 17.22 -8.18 8.04
C GLY A 48 17.42 -6.70 7.74
N ASN A 49 17.04 -6.22 6.54
CA ASN A 49 17.14 -4.81 6.14
C ASN A 49 16.04 -4.45 5.16
N GLU A 50 15.26 -3.41 5.47
CA GLU A 50 14.19 -2.90 4.61
C GLU A 50 14.67 -2.40 3.23
N ALA A 51 15.94 -1.98 3.14
CA ALA A 51 16.57 -1.54 1.89
C ALA A 51 16.94 -2.70 0.95
N THR A 52 17.00 -3.92 1.45
CA THR A 52 17.33 -5.10 0.65
C THR A 52 16.17 -5.40 -0.29
N GLN A 53 16.41 -5.35 -1.60
CA GLN A 53 15.36 -5.67 -2.58
C GLN A 53 14.95 -7.13 -2.49
N GLY A 54 15.91 -8.04 -2.41
CA GLY A 54 15.67 -9.47 -2.27
C GLY A 54 14.81 -10.08 -3.40
N PRO A 55 14.51 -11.38 -3.35
CA PRO A 55 13.60 -12.01 -4.29
C PRO A 55 12.17 -11.49 -4.07
N TRP A 56 11.62 -10.80 -5.08
CA TRP A 56 10.26 -10.27 -5.02
C TRP A 56 9.19 -11.34 -4.72
N LEU A 57 9.38 -12.55 -5.25
CA LEU A 57 8.42 -13.65 -5.01
C LEU A 57 8.27 -14.00 -3.53
N GLN A 58 9.32 -13.89 -2.72
CA GLN A 58 9.24 -14.11 -1.27
C GLN A 58 8.46 -13.00 -0.57
N VAL A 59 8.74 -11.74 -0.93
CA VAL A 59 7.98 -10.59 -0.43
C VAL A 59 6.50 -10.73 -0.78
N TRP A 60 6.22 -11.07 -2.03
CA TRP A 60 4.86 -11.23 -2.54
C TRP A 60 4.11 -12.37 -1.85
N ALA A 61 4.73 -13.52 -1.66
CA ALA A 61 4.14 -14.63 -0.92
C ALA A 61 3.73 -14.22 0.50
N THR A 62 4.57 -13.44 1.18
CA THR A 62 4.27 -12.89 2.51
C THR A 62 3.12 -11.89 2.48
N VAL A 63 3.05 -11.04 1.45
CA VAL A 63 1.91 -10.12 1.25
C VAL A 63 0.60 -10.90 1.13
N VAL A 64 0.57 -11.93 0.28
CA VAL A 64 -0.62 -12.77 0.06
C VAL A 64 -1.04 -13.46 1.36
N GLU A 65 -0.09 -14.03 2.09
CA GLU A 65 -0.36 -14.65 3.39
C GLU A 65 -0.97 -13.65 4.38
N ARG A 66 -0.43 -12.45 4.48
CA ARG A 66 -0.96 -11.41 5.38
C ARG A 66 -2.33 -10.90 4.97
N LEU A 67 -2.63 -10.82 3.68
CA LEU A 67 -3.99 -10.52 3.22
C LEU A 67 -4.98 -11.58 3.69
N GLN A 68 -4.64 -12.86 3.57
CA GLN A 68 -5.47 -13.98 4.03
C GLN A 68 -5.67 -13.96 5.56
N GLN A 69 -4.60 -13.78 6.31
CA GLN A 69 -4.65 -13.69 7.79
C GLN A 69 -5.51 -12.51 8.24
N THR A 70 -5.34 -11.34 7.61
CA THR A 70 -6.13 -10.15 7.94
C THR A 70 -7.62 -10.36 7.64
N ALA A 71 -7.94 -11.00 6.51
CA ALA A 71 -9.33 -11.31 6.18
C ALA A 71 -9.97 -12.21 7.26
N GLN A 72 -9.27 -13.25 7.70
CA GLN A 72 -9.74 -14.13 8.80
C GLN A 72 -9.92 -13.37 10.10
N GLN A 73 -8.97 -12.53 10.50
CA GLN A 73 -9.03 -11.72 11.72
C GLN A 73 -10.17 -10.68 11.66
N THR A 74 -10.46 -10.12 10.49
CA THR A 74 -11.58 -9.19 10.31
C THR A 74 -12.92 -9.92 10.41
N GLN A 75 -13.03 -11.10 9.81
CA GLN A 75 -14.22 -11.95 9.95
C GLN A 75 -14.47 -12.37 11.40
N ALA A 76 -13.41 -12.59 12.17
CA ALA A 76 -13.47 -12.88 13.61
C ALA A 76 -13.74 -11.63 14.47
N GLY A 77 -13.90 -10.45 13.88
CA GLY A 77 -14.16 -9.19 14.59
C GLY A 77 -12.95 -8.59 15.31
N GLN A 78 -11.75 -9.09 15.04
CA GLN A 78 -10.50 -8.62 15.66
C GLN A 78 -9.91 -7.39 14.96
N LEU A 79 -10.18 -7.24 13.66
CA LEU A 79 -9.72 -6.14 12.82
C LEU A 79 -10.88 -5.53 12.03
N ARG A 80 -10.66 -4.30 11.53
CA ARG A 80 -11.59 -3.60 10.62
C ARG A 80 -11.16 -3.63 9.16
N GLY A 81 -9.98 -4.16 8.85
CA GLY A 81 -9.41 -4.22 7.51
C GLY A 81 -7.90 -4.11 7.53
N ALA A 82 -7.33 -3.78 6.38
CA ALA A 82 -5.89 -3.62 6.21
C ALA A 82 -5.52 -2.38 5.39
N ILE A 83 -4.36 -1.81 5.71
CA ILE A 83 -3.64 -0.87 4.84
C ILE A 83 -2.53 -1.65 4.13
N TYR A 84 -2.44 -1.53 2.81
CA TYR A 84 -1.32 -2.01 2.02
C TYR A 84 -0.41 -0.83 1.66
N ASP A 85 0.77 -0.77 2.27
CA ASP A 85 1.75 0.30 2.12
C ASP A 85 2.90 -0.16 1.20
N ALA A 86 2.85 0.31 -0.03
CA ALA A 86 3.88 0.18 -1.04
C ALA A 86 3.76 1.37 -2.01
N THR A 87 4.70 1.54 -2.92
CA THR A 87 4.63 2.64 -3.91
C THR A 87 3.44 2.49 -4.85
N ASN A 88 3.14 1.27 -5.29
CA ASN A 88 2.02 0.94 -6.18
C ASN A 88 1.96 1.81 -7.45
N ALA A 89 3.13 2.18 -7.98
CA ALA A 89 3.25 3.07 -9.12
C ALA A 89 2.69 2.47 -10.42
N GLN A 90 2.80 1.15 -10.57
CA GLN A 90 2.36 0.44 -11.77
C GLN A 90 0.93 -0.06 -11.66
N ARG A 91 0.09 0.22 -12.66
CA ARG A 91 -1.28 -0.29 -12.76
C ARG A 91 -1.35 -1.81 -12.64
N ARG A 92 -0.42 -2.53 -13.29
CA ARG A 92 -0.38 -4.01 -13.23
C ARG A 92 -0.20 -4.50 -11.79
N GLY A 93 0.70 -3.88 -11.04
CA GLY A 93 0.93 -4.22 -9.63
C GLY A 93 -0.30 -3.96 -8.76
N ARG A 94 -0.97 -2.80 -8.93
CA ARG A 94 -2.21 -2.48 -8.23
C ARG A 94 -3.31 -3.51 -8.49
N ARG A 95 -3.51 -3.88 -9.75
CA ARG A 95 -4.49 -4.91 -10.14
C ARG A 95 -4.16 -6.28 -9.55
N GLN A 96 -2.88 -6.62 -9.46
CA GLN A 96 -2.44 -7.88 -8.85
C GLN A 96 -2.79 -7.92 -7.35
N VAL A 97 -2.51 -6.85 -6.60
CA VAL A 97 -2.87 -6.73 -5.18
C VAL A 97 -4.37 -6.83 -4.99
N MET A 98 -5.16 -6.10 -5.79
CA MET A 98 -6.62 -6.13 -5.70
C MET A 98 -7.20 -7.52 -5.94
N ARG A 99 -6.70 -8.25 -6.94
CA ARG A 99 -7.14 -9.64 -7.19
C ARG A 99 -6.85 -10.56 -6.00
N GLN A 100 -5.68 -10.43 -5.40
CA GLN A 100 -5.34 -11.25 -4.23
C GLN A 100 -6.16 -10.86 -3.00
N ALA A 101 -6.42 -9.58 -2.81
CA ALA A 101 -7.29 -9.11 -1.74
C ALA A 101 -8.73 -9.65 -1.91
N GLN A 102 -9.28 -9.56 -3.11
CA GLN A 102 -10.60 -10.13 -3.41
C GLN A 102 -10.65 -11.64 -3.19
N ALA A 103 -9.62 -12.36 -3.63
CA ALA A 103 -9.49 -13.81 -3.38
C ALA A 103 -9.40 -14.15 -1.90
N ALA A 104 -8.81 -13.28 -1.07
CA ALA A 104 -8.75 -13.42 0.38
C ALA A 104 -10.07 -13.09 1.08
N GLY A 105 -11.01 -12.41 0.41
CA GLY A 105 -12.31 -12.05 0.95
C GLY A 105 -12.55 -10.56 1.20
N PHE A 106 -11.63 -9.68 0.78
CA PHE A 106 -11.86 -8.23 0.84
C PHE A 106 -12.97 -7.84 -0.13
N THR A 107 -13.95 -7.10 0.39
CA THR A 107 -15.15 -6.69 -0.36
C THR A 107 -15.13 -5.24 -0.78
N ARG A 108 -14.27 -4.43 -0.15
CA ARG A 108 -14.14 -3.00 -0.42
C ARG A 108 -12.67 -2.62 -0.64
N LEU A 109 -12.38 -2.09 -1.83
CA LEU A 109 -11.03 -1.72 -2.25
C LEU A 109 -10.95 -0.21 -2.47
N LEU A 110 -10.21 0.48 -1.62
CA LEU A 110 -10.06 1.93 -1.64
C LEU A 110 -8.63 2.31 -1.97
N ALA A 111 -8.44 3.16 -2.98
CA ALA A 111 -7.14 3.76 -3.24
C ALA A 111 -6.99 5.06 -2.45
N VAL A 112 -5.83 5.24 -1.83
CA VAL A 112 -5.40 6.53 -1.25
C VAL A 112 -4.17 6.97 -2.03
N TRP A 113 -4.35 7.92 -2.92
CA TRP A 113 -3.30 8.40 -3.83
C TRP A 113 -2.68 9.69 -3.31
N PHE A 114 -1.42 9.60 -2.95
CA PHE A 114 -0.59 10.72 -2.52
C PHE A 114 0.00 11.41 -3.76
N ASP A 115 -0.74 12.35 -4.30
CA ASP A 115 -0.37 13.13 -5.48
C ASP A 115 0.52 14.31 -5.05
N VAL A 116 1.77 13.99 -4.75
CA VAL A 116 2.80 14.95 -4.30
C VAL A 116 3.79 15.20 -5.44
N PRO A 117 4.14 16.46 -5.73
CA PRO A 117 5.09 16.78 -6.78
C PRO A 117 6.41 16.03 -6.64
N LEU A 118 6.96 15.55 -7.76
CA LEU A 118 8.23 14.80 -7.78
C LEU A 118 9.36 15.55 -7.06
N ALA A 119 9.48 16.86 -7.29
CA ALA A 119 10.50 17.69 -6.63
C ALA A 119 10.42 17.64 -5.10
N ALA A 120 9.22 17.71 -4.53
CA ALA A 120 9.01 17.61 -3.10
C ALA A 120 9.36 16.21 -2.56
N CYS A 121 9.01 15.16 -3.29
CA CYS A 121 9.36 13.78 -2.95
C CYS A 121 10.89 13.58 -2.96
N LEU A 122 11.59 14.10 -3.96
CA LEU A 122 13.05 14.02 -4.06
C LEU A 122 13.72 14.76 -2.88
N THR A 123 13.27 15.97 -2.55
CA THR A 123 13.78 16.73 -1.41
C THR A 123 13.58 15.97 -0.09
N ARG A 124 12.39 15.47 0.16
CA ARG A 124 12.09 14.69 1.37
C ARG A 124 12.90 13.38 1.43
N ASN A 125 13.11 12.73 0.28
CA ASN A 125 13.92 11.52 0.19
C ASN A 125 15.37 11.75 0.62
N GLN A 126 15.96 12.90 0.30
CA GLN A 126 17.32 13.27 0.73
C GLN A 126 17.46 13.41 2.25
N GLN A 127 16.37 13.75 2.92
CA GLN A 127 16.34 13.95 4.38
C GLN A 127 16.10 12.65 5.17
N ARG A 128 15.83 11.54 4.48
CA ARG A 128 15.57 10.24 5.10
C ARG A 128 16.88 9.52 5.42
N SER A 129 16.90 8.77 6.52
CA SER A 129 18.01 7.86 6.84
C SER A 129 18.21 6.79 5.77
N ARG A 130 17.10 6.27 5.22
CA ARG A 130 17.09 5.37 4.08
C ARG A 130 16.63 6.13 2.84
N GLN A 131 17.53 6.30 1.89
CA GLN A 131 17.26 7.00 0.64
C GLN A 131 17.03 5.99 -0.50
N VAL A 132 16.04 6.30 -1.33
CA VAL A 132 15.83 5.60 -2.61
C VAL A 132 16.61 6.36 -3.68
N PRO A 133 17.29 5.67 -4.62
CA PRO A 133 18.00 6.37 -5.70
C PRO A 133 17.05 7.30 -6.48
N PRO A 134 17.44 8.55 -6.77
CA PRO A 134 16.57 9.51 -7.47
C PRO A 134 16.05 9.01 -8.81
N ALA A 135 16.88 8.28 -9.57
CA ALA A 135 16.48 7.70 -10.85
C ALA A 135 15.32 6.69 -10.71
N VAL A 136 15.25 5.95 -9.60
CA VAL A 136 14.15 5.03 -9.29
C VAL A 136 12.87 5.80 -9.03
N ILE A 137 12.94 6.88 -8.23
CA ILE A 137 11.79 7.74 -7.94
C ILE A 137 11.26 8.40 -9.22
N GLN A 138 12.16 8.89 -10.09
CA GLN A 138 11.79 9.45 -11.39
C GLN A 138 11.09 8.43 -12.29
N THR A 139 11.54 7.19 -12.30
CA THR A 139 10.89 6.10 -13.04
C THR A 139 9.49 5.83 -12.50
N MET A 140 9.34 5.77 -11.19
CA MET A 140 8.03 5.59 -10.54
C MET A 140 7.10 6.77 -10.85
N ALA A 141 7.60 8.00 -10.89
CA ALA A 141 6.82 9.18 -11.26
C ALA A 141 6.26 9.05 -12.69
N ARG A 142 7.10 8.66 -13.65
CA ARG A 142 6.64 8.42 -15.03
C ARG A 142 5.59 7.31 -15.13
N GLN A 143 5.72 6.27 -14.31
CA GLN A 143 4.73 5.18 -14.26
C GLN A 143 3.37 5.67 -13.74
N LEU A 144 3.37 6.50 -12.69
CA LEU A 144 2.14 7.10 -12.15
C LEU A 144 1.52 8.09 -13.13
N ASP A 145 2.32 8.95 -13.75
CA ASP A 145 1.84 9.92 -14.73
C ASP A 145 1.21 9.23 -15.96
N GLY A 146 1.81 8.11 -16.41
CA GLY A 146 1.30 7.32 -17.52
C GLY A 146 0.07 6.47 -17.20
N ALA A 147 -0.16 6.16 -15.93
CA ALA A 147 -1.29 5.35 -15.48
C ALA A 147 -1.72 5.77 -14.05
N PRO A 148 -2.30 6.97 -13.90
CA PRO A 148 -2.78 7.42 -12.60
C PRO A 148 -3.87 6.48 -12.06
N PRO A 149 -4.01 6.34 -10.73
CA PRO A 149 -5.05 5.53 -10.14
C PRO A 149 -6.44 5.98 -10.57
N HIS A 150 -7.28 5.02 -10.97
CA HIS A 150 -8.64 5.29 -11.43
C HIS A 150 -9.59 4.16 -11.01
N CYS A 151 -10.88 4.47 -10.81
CA CYS A 151 -11.89 3.50 -10.43
C CYS A 151 -12.03 2.35 -11.46
N ASP A 152 -11.77 2.61 -12.75
CA ASP A 152 -11.79 1.59 -13.82
C ASP A 152 -10.78 0.45 -13.61
N GLU A 153 -9.83 0.64 -12.69
CA GLU A 153 -8.91 -0.43 -12.30
C GLU A 153 -9.56 -1.50 -11.42
N GLY A 154 -10.69 -1.18 -10.80
CA GLY A 154 -11.41 -2.05 -9.87
C GLY A 154 -11.54 -1.49 -8.46
N PHE A 155 -11.11 -0.24 -8.20
CA PHE A 155 -11.33 0.42 -6.92
C PHE A 155 -12.79 0.87 -6.76
N ASP A 156 -13.33 0.72 -5.56
CA ASP A 156 -14.64 1.29 -5.21
C ASP A 156 -14.59 2.81 -5.07
N ALA A 157 -13.45 3.34 -4.66
CA ALA A 157 -13.18 4.78 -4.65
C ALA A 157 -11.68 5.08 -4.73
N VAL A 158 -11.34 6.24 -5.27
CA VAL A 158 -9.99 6.79 -5.31
C VAL A 158 -9.97 8.14 -4.60
N TYR A 159 -9.26 8.21 -3.50
CA TYR A 159 -9.03 9.44 -2.74
C TYR A 159 -7.68 10.03 -3.12
N GLN A 160 -7.70 11.16 -3.81
CA GLN A 160 -6.49 11.86 -4.23
C GLN A 160 -6.14 12.92 -3.18
N LEU A 161 -4.98 12.77 -2.56
CA LEU A 161 -4.44 13.71 -1.58
C LEU A 161 -3.35 14.55 -2.25
N ARG A 162 -3.57 15.85 -2.36
CA ARG A 162 -2.60 16.83 -2.85
C ARG A 162 -1.96 17.53 -1.65
N LEU A 163 -0.70 17.23 -1.38
CA LEU A 163 0.05 17.72 -0.22
C LEU A 163 1.24 18.59 -0.63
#